data_ea633d282b5e31ccc8b829b59f22ca40
#
_entry.id   ea633d282b5e31ccc8b829b59f22ca40
#
_cell.length_a   1.000
_cell.length_b   1.000
_cell.length_c   1.000
_cell.angle_alpha   90.00
_cell.angle_beta   90.00
_cell.angle_gamma   90.00
#
_symmetry.space_group_name_H-M   'P 1'
#
loop_
_entity.id
_entity.type
_entity.pdbx_description
1 polymer ?
#
loop_
_entity_poly.entity_id
_entity_poly.type
_entity_poly.pdbx_seq_one_letter_code
_entity_poly.pdbx_strand_id
1 'polypeptide(L)'
;GHACANCKEMDARVWSDPEVQRRIRENFVLVGLYVDDRTMLPDNEVFVSKVDGKEKKTMGKKNEDIEISMFNTNTLPLYAIVDPYGKPLIETRGTDFNIQEYIKWLDSGAEAYRERGK
;
A
#
# COMPACT_ATOMS: atom_id res chain seq x y z
N GLY A 1 8.72 1.61 -3.05
CA GLY A 1 10.11 1.19 -2.86
C GLY A 1 11.04 2.37 -2.77
N HIS A 2 12.18 2.18 -2.11
CA HIS A 2 13.18 3.26 -1.95
C HIS A 2 13.77 3.71 -3.27
N ALA A 3 13.90 2.80 -4.24
CA ALA A 3 14.46 3.09 -5.56
C ALA A 3 13.40 3.41 -6.62
N CYS A 4 12.15 3.55 -6.22
CA CYS A 4 11.02 3.76 -7.13
C CYS A 4 10.85 5.24 -7.46
N ALA A 5 11.12 5.63 -8.71
CA ALA A 5 11.00 7.02 -9.15
C ALA A 5 9.57 7.55 -9.05
N ASN A 6 8.58 6.74 -9.46
CA ASN A 6 7.17 7.13 -9.38
C ASN A 6 6.68 7.27 -7.94
N CYS A 7 7.22 6.46 -7.01
CA CYS A 7 6.91 6.59 -5.59
C CYS A 7 7.39 7.95 -5.05
N LYS A 8 8.60 8.33 -5.41
CA LYS A 8 9.18 9.63 -5.02
C LYS A 8 8.41 10.80 -5.62
N GLU A 9 8.00 10.68 -6.88
CA GLU A 9 7.19 11.71 -7.53
C GLU A 9 5.81 11.85 -6.88
N MET A 10 5.17 10.75 -6.52
CA MET A 10 3.90 10.79 -5.80
C MET A 10 4.06 11.48 -4.44
N ASP A 11 5.13 11.16 -3.71
CA ASP A 11 5.43 11.80 -2.43
C ASP A 11 5.59 13.32 -2.60
N ALA A 12 6.32 13.74 -3.64
CA ALA A 12 6.60 15.14 -3.89
C ALA A 12 5.40 15.93 -4.43
N ARG A 13 4.57 15.31 -5.26
CA ARG A 13 3.52 16.00 -6.03
C ARG A 13 2.11 15.82 -5.47
N VAL A 14 1.81 14.71 -4.84
CA VAL A 14 0.48 14.40 -4.31
C VAL A 14 0.47 14.38 -2.80
N TRP A 15 1.37 13.62 -2.18
CA TRP A 15 1.41 13.46 -0.73
C TRP A 15 1.87 14.70 0.02
N SER A 16 2.52 15.65 -0.67
CA SER A 16 2.89 16.95 -0.10
C SER A 16 1.69 17.91 0.01
N ASP A 17 0.58 17.61 -0.64
CA ASP A 17 -0.62 18.44 -0.60
C ASP A 17 -1.23 18.44 0.81
N PRO A 18 -1.52 19.62 1.40
CA PRO A 18 -2.04 19.69 2.78
C PRO A 18 -3.38 18.97 2.97
N GLU A 19 -4.26 18.97 1.96
CA GLU A 19 -5.56 18.30 2.05
C GLU A 19 -5.44 16.79 1.96
N VAL A 20 -4.47 16.27 1.19
CA VAL A 20 -4.15 14.85 1.17
C VAL A 20 -3.60 14.43 2.54
N GLN A 21 -2.64 15.19 3.08
CA GLN A 21 -2.04 14.90 4.38
C GLN A 21 -3.07 14.92 5.50
N ARG A 22 -3.98 15.89 5.49
CA ARG A 22 -5.03 16.00 6.50
C ARG A 22 -5.92 14.78 6.51
N ARG A 23 -6.37 14.34 5.33
CA ARG A 23 -7.25 13.16 5.21
C ARG A 23 -6.57 11.88 5.66
N ILE A 24 -5.30 11.71 5.30
CA ILE A 24 -4.54 10.53 5.74
C ILE A 24 -4.41 10.54 7.25
N ARG A 25 -4.02 11.67 7.84
CA ARG A 25 -3.82 11.79 9.29
C ARG A 25 -5.12 11.60 10.07
N GLU A 26 -6.23 12.16 9.59
CA GLU A 26 -7.50 12.15 10.34
C GLU A 26 -8.29 10.85 10.18
N ASN A 27 -8.19 10.18 9.03
CA ASN A 27 -9.09 9.08 8.68
C ASN A 27 -8.42 7.71 8.56
N PHE A 28 -7.10 7.64 8.59
CA PHE A 28 -6.36 6.40 8.30
C PHE A 28 -5.24 6.17 9.29
N VAL A 29 -4.86 4.88 9.41
CA VAL A 29 -3.57 4.49 9.95
C VAL A 29 -2.70 4.12 8.75
N LEU A 30 -1.60 4.84 8.60
CA LEU A 30 -0.71 4.68 7.44
C LEU A 30 0.29 3.56 7.70
N VAL A 31 0.37 2.62 6.75
CA VAL A 31 1.38 1.55 6.76
C VAL A 31 2.13 1.60 5.44
N GLY A 32 3.45 1.70 5.50
CA GLY A 32 4.32 1.67 4.34
C GLY A 32 5.04 0.33 4.25
N LEU A 33 4.87 -0.39 3.14
CA LEU A 33 5.50 -1.67 2.90
C LEU A 33 6.47 -1.53 1.72
N TYR A 34 7.77 -1.49 2.01
CA TYR A 34 8.81 -1.34 0.99
C TYR A 34 9.23 -2.71 0.46
N VAL A 35 9.18 -2.88 -0.86
CA VAL A 35 9.53 -4.16 -1.51
C VAL A 35 11.04 -4.33 -1.72
N ASP A 36 11.80 -3.26 -1.55
CA ASP A 36 13.27 -3.28 -1.64
C ASP A 36 13.96 -3.18 -0.27
N ASP A 37 13.23 -3.45 0.79
CA ASP A 37 13.80 -3.53 2.15
C ASP A 37 14.65 -4.78 2.26
N ARG A 38 15.94 -4.60 2.56
CA ARG A 38 16.94 -5.69 2.64
C ARG A 38 17.03 -6.34 4.01
N THR A 39 16.25 -5.87 4.99
CA THR A 39 16.25 -6.43 6.33
C THR A 39 15.88 -7.91 6.27
N MET A 40 16.71 -8.76 6.88
CA MET A 40 16.47 -10.19 6.93
C MET A 40 15.33 -10.52 7.89
N LEU A 41 14.46 -11.42 7.48
CA LEU A 41 13.44 -11.96 8.37
C LEU A 41 14.09 -12.81 9.45
N PRO A 42 13.55 -12.83 10.69
CA PRO A 42 13.92 -13.85 11.67
C PRO A 42 13.70 -15.25 11.09
N ASP A 43 14.51 -16.22 11.48
CA ASP A 43 14.45 -17.57 10.92
C ASP A 43 13.06 -18.19 10.99
N ASN A 44 12.30 -17.90 12.04
CA ASN A 44 10.95 -18.42 12.22
C ASN A 44 9.91 -17.71 11.35
N GLU A 45 10.27 -16.65 10.65
CA GLU A 45 9.38 -15.92 9.73
C GLU A 45 9.74 -16.12 8.26
N VAL A 46 10.86 -16.80 7.97
CA VAL A 46 11.21 -17.20 6.60
C VAL A 46 10.18 -18.21 6.12
N PHE A 47 9.69 -18.04 4.89
CA PHE A 47 8.63 -18.89 4.38
C PHE A 47 8.82 -19.17 2.88
N VAL A 48 8.14 -20.23 2.41
CA VAL A 48 8.06 -20.55 0.99
C VAL A 48 6.77 -19.95 0.44
N SER A 49 6.90 -19.09 -0.56
CA SER A 49 5.75 -18.40 -1.16
C SER A 49 4.82 -19.36 -1.89
N LYS A 50 3.51 -19.16 -1.73
CA LYS A 50 2.49 -19.84 -2.52
C LYS A 50 2.34 -19.22 -3.90
N VAL A 51 2.90 -18.03 -4.12
CA VAL A 51 2.84 -17.34 -5.41
C VAL A 51 3.82 -17.94 -6.39
N ASP A 52 5.09 -18.14 -6.02
CA ASP A 52 6.14 -18.59 -6.93
C ASP A 52 6.94 -19.81 -6.43
N GLY A 53 6.62 -20.33 -5.26
CA GLY A 53 7.31 -21.49 -4.68
C GLY A 53 8.71 -21.23 -4.18
N LYS A 54 9.14 -19.98 -4.12
CA LYS A 54 10.48 -19.60 -3.68
C LYS A 54 10.50 -19.23 -2.20
N GLU A 55 11.64 -19.45 -1.57
CA GLU A 55 11.86 -19.06 -0.18
C GLU A 55 12.07 -17.55 -0.08
N LYS A 56 11.33 -16.90 0.84
CA LYS A 56 11.39 -15.45 1.08
C LYS A 56 12.12 -15.20 2.39
N LYS A 57 13.24 -14.48 2.30
CA LYS A 57 14.16 -14.28 3.42
C LYS A 57 14.27 -12.82 3.89
N THR A 58 13.74 -11.86 3.12
CA THR A 58 13.82 -10.44 3.45
C THR A 58 12.45 -9.83 3.64
N MET A 59 12.40 -8.72 4.39
CA MET A 59 11.17 -7.94 4.56
C MET A 59 10.61 -7.49 3.20
N GLY A 60 11.49 -7.03 2.31
CA GLY A 60 11.07 -6.60 0.97
C GLY A 60 10.42 -7.71 0.18
N LYS A 61 10.97 -8.91 0.21
CA LYS A 61 10.40 -10.06 -0.48
C LYS A 61 9.06 -10.49 0.13
N LYS A 62 8.94 -10.42 1.44
CA LYS A 62 7.68 -10.65 2.14
C LYS A 62 6.63 -9.62 1.73
N ASN A 63 7.00 -8.34 1.69
CA ASN A 63 6.10 -7.25 1.31
C ASN A 63 5.63 -7.38 -0.14
N GLU A 64 6.53 -7.73 -1.08
CA GLU A 64 6.17 -7.98 -2.46
C GLU A 64 5.20 -9.15 -2.59
N ASP A 65 5.44 -10.23 -1.83
CA ASP A 65 4.58 -11.41 -1.81
C ASP A 65 3.17 -11.04 -1.32
N ILE A 66 3.07 -10.19 -0.30
CA ILE A 66 1.78 -9.67 0.20
C ILE A 66 1.06 -8.91 -0.91
N GLU A 67 1.76 -8.04 -1.63
CA GLU A 67 1.18 -7.26 -2.72
C GLU A 67 0.61 -8.16 -3.80
N ILE A 68 1.40 -9.12 -4.26
CA ILE A 68 0.97 -10.04 -5.33
C ILE A 68 -0.19 -10.91 -4.86
N SER A 69 -0.11 -11.42 -3.63
CA SER A 69 -1.16 -12.29 -3.07
C SER A 69 -2.49 -11.57 -2.90
N MET A 70 -2.46 -10.30 -2.44
CA MET A 70 -3.67 -9.54 -2.16
C MET A 70 -4.24 -8.85 -3.39
N PHE A 71 -3.39 -8.35 -4.29
CA PHE A 71 -3.81 -7.45 -5.36
C PHE A 71 -3.44 -7.96 -6.75
N ASN A 72 -2.77 -9.11 -6.85
CA ASN A 72 -2.36 -9.74 -8.11
C ASN A 72 -1.53 -8.79 -9.00
N THR A 73 -0.66 -8.02 -8.40
CA THR A 73 0.22 -7.07 -9.10
C THR A 73 1.49 -6.86 -8.31
N ASN A 74 2.55 -6.46 -9.00
CA ASN A 74 3.80 -6.01 -8.38
C ASN A 74 4.17 -4.58 -8.79
N THR A 75 3.21 -3.81 -9.30
CA THR A 75 3.45 -2.41 -9.70
C THR A 75 3.73 -1.53 -8.49
N LEU A 76 4.55 -0.50 -8.68
CA LEU A 76 4.90 0.48 -7.66
C LEU A 76 4.75 1.90 -8.21
N PRO A 77 4.23 2.84 -7.42
CA PRO A 77 3.60 2.62 -6.11
C PRO A 77 2.24 1.94 -6.25
N LEU A 78 1.82 1.25 -5.22
CA LEU A 78 0.45 0.76 -5.10
C LEU A 78 -0.13 1.27 -3.80
N TYR A 79 -1.29 1.90 -3.88
CA TYR A 79 -2.04 2.40 -2.73
C TYR A 79 -3.30 1.58 -2.56
N ALA A 80 -3.54 1.12 -1.35
CA ALA A 80 -4.71 0.33 -1.03
C ALA A 80 -5.31 0.81 0.29
N ILE A 81 -6.63 0.79 0.37
CA ILE A 81 -7.35 1.06 1.60
C ILE A 81 -8.01 -0.24 2.02
N VAL A 82 -7.68 -0.69 3.22
CA VAL A 82 -8.16 -1.97 3.73
C VAL A 82 -8.82 -1.78 5.08
N ASP A 83 -9.65 -2.76 5.48
CA ASP A 83 -10.22 -2.79 6.82
C ASP A 83 -9.20 -3.33 7.84
N PRO A 84 -9.53 -3.35 9.16
CA PRO A 84 -8.59 -3.87 10.17
C PRO A 84 -8.19 -5.34 9.99
N TYR A 85 -8.91 -6.09 9.17
CA TYR A 85 -8.60 -7.49 8.87
C TYR A 85 -7.80 -7.64 7.59
N GLY A 86 -7.40 -6.53 6.95
CA GLY A 86 -6.63 -6.54 5.72
C GLY A 86 -7.46 -6.72 4.45
N LYS A 87 -8.78 -6.63 4.54
CA LYS A 87 -9.66 -6.77 3.38
C LYS A 87 -9.79 -5.44 2.64
N PRO A 88 -9.53 -5.41 1.32
CA PRO A 88 -9.69 -4.19 0.55
C PRO A 88 -11.13 -3.65 0.59
N LEU A 89 -11.26 -2.34 0.80
CA LEU A 89 -12.55 -1.66 0.88
C LEU A 89 -12.99 -1.09 -0.46
N ILE A 90 -12.01 -0.63 -1.26
CA ILE A 90 -12.24 -0.06 -2.59
C ILE A 90 -11.12 -0.52 -3.51
N GLU A 91 -11.23 -0.22 -4.79
CA GLU A 91 -10.17 -0.51 -5.75
C GLU A 91 -8.86 0.17 -5.38
N THR A 92 -7.75 -0.43 -5.76
CA THR A 92 -6.42 0.14 -5.52
C THR A 92 -6.14 1.29 -6.48
N ARG A 93 -5.12 2.08 -6.15
CA ARG A 93 -4.67 3.20 -6.96
C ARG A 93 -3.16 3.14 -7.13
N GLY A 94 -2.68 3.46 -8.33
CA GLY A 94 -1.25 3.49 -8.63
C GLY A 94 -0.75 4.92 -8.84
N THR A 95 0.15 5.09 -9.84
CA THR A 95 0.68 6.40 -10.19
C THR A 95 -0.39 7.23 -10.89
N ASP A 96 -0.79 8.31 -10.26
CA ASP A 96 -1.66 9.33 -10.84
C ASP A 96 -1.42 10.61 -10.07
N PHE A 97 -0.96 11.64 -10.75
CA PHE A 97 -0.56 12.91 -10.12
C PHE A 97 -1.74 13.88 -9.94
N ASN A 98 -2.96 13.47 -10.25
CA ASN A 98 -4.14 14.28 -10.05
C ASN A 98 -4.53 14.31 -8.58
N ILE A 99 -4.27 15.44 -7.91
CA ILE A 99 -4.51 15.60 -6.48
C ILE A 99 -6.00 15.44 -6.15
N GLN A 100 -6.89 16.06 -6.94
CA GLN A 100 -8.32 16.02 -6.68
C GLN A 100 -8.88 14.60 -6.79
N GLU A 101 -8.42 13.82 -7.75
CA GLU A 101 -8.82 12.41 -7.88
C GLU A 101 -8.30 11.58 -6.72
N TYR A 102 -7.10 11.87 -6.23
CA TYR A 102 -6.55 11.18 -5.07
C TYR A 102 -7.37 11.47 -3.80
N ILE A 103 -7.78 12.73 -3.63
CA ILE A 103 -8.65 13.14 -2.51
C ILE A 103 -9.99 12.42 -2.58
N LYS A 104 -10.60 12.34 -3.76
CA LYS A 104 -11.87 11.61 -3.96
C LYS A 104 -11.71 10.13 -3.58
N TRP A 105 -10.60 9.53 -3.96
CA TRP A 105 -10.31 8.14 -3.64
C TRP A 105 -10.17 7.93 -2.13
N LEU A 106 -9.44 8.81 -1.44
CA LEU A 106 -9.30 8.76 0.02
C LEU A 106 -10.67 8.91 0.70
N ASP A 107 -11.47 9.85 0.26
CA ASP A 107 -12.81 10.07 0.83
C ASP A 107 -13.72 8.87 0.58
N SER A 108 -13.64 8.26 -0.59
CA SER A 108 -14.40 7.05 -0.93
C SER A 108 -14.01 5.88 -0.02
N GLY A 109 -12.72 5.73 0.27
CA GLY A 109 -12.24 4.69 1.17
C GLY A 109 -12.73 4.88 2.60
N ALA A 110 -12.67 6.12 3.09
CA ALA A 110 -13.17 6.45 4.43
C ALA A 110 -14.67 6.20 4.54
N GLU A 111 -15.44 6.56 3.51
CA GLU A 111 -16.88 6.30 3.46
C GLU A 111 -17.19 4.80 3.43
N ALA A 112 -16.48 4.04 2.61
CA ALA A 112 -16.64 2.59 2.53
C ALA A 112 -16.39 1.93 3.90
N TYR A 113 -15.41 2.42 4.64
CA TYR A 113 -15.13 1.94 5.99
C TYR A 113 -16.32 2.20 6.93
N ARG A 114 -16.89 3.41 6.89
CA ARG A 114 -18.03 3.76 7.73
C ARG A 114 -19.27 2.95 7.36
N GLU A 115 -19.48 2.68 6.09
CA GLU A 115 -20.67 1.95 5.60
C GLU A 115 -20.61 0.45 5.88
N ARG A 116 -19.41 -0.15 5.99
CA ARG A 116 -19.26 -1.60 6.15
C ARG A 116 -19.88 -2.17 7.43
N GLY A 117 -20.11 -1.32 8.44
CA GLY A 117 -20.68 -1.72 9.71
C GLY A 117 -22.21 -1.59 9.80
N LYS A 118 -22.86 -1.22 8.71
CA LYS A 118 -24.29 -0.99 8.67
C LYS A 118 -25.07 -2.18 8.14
#